data_2c85497d7e204b5e5ed80c0357c050b1
#
_entry.id   2c85497d7e204b5e5ed80c0357c050b1
#
_cell.length_a   1.000
_cell.length_b   1.000
_cell.length_c   1.000
_cell.angle_alpha   90.00
_cell.angle_beta   90.00
_cell.angle_gamma   90.00
#
_symmetry.space_group_name_H-M   'P 1'
#
loop_
_entity.id
_entity.type
_entity.pdbx_description
1 polymer ?
#
loop_
_entity_poly.entity_id
_entity_poly.type
_entity_poly.pdbx_seq_one_letter_code
_entity_poly.pdbx_strand_id
1 'polypeptide(L)'
;MQDLNDLYYYVQTVDHGGFTQAGRALGVPKSKLSRRIATLEERLGVRLIQRSSRRFVVTEVGQTYYEHCKAMLVEAEAAQEAIDAMQAEPRGVVRLTCPVALLHVNVGVMLADFMVRYPRITLHLEATNRRVDVLSEAVDVAIRVRPPPLQDSDLVMRVLADRGQCLVSSPALVRHFGFPRTPGELSTWPSLGLGTPQQIHSWVLHGPDSVQATLHHMPRLITTDMITLRNAALAGVGIVQLPVLMVRDHLASGSLIRLVPDWIPHREIVHAVFPSRRGLLPSVRTLIDFLAQRFRLLNED
;
A
#
# COMPACT_ATOMS: atom_id res chain seq x y z
N MET A 1 -9.50 10.94 38.74
CA MET A 1 -9.58 10.94 37.27
C MET A 1 -8.16 11.08 36.71
N GLN A 2 -7.76 10.33 35.72
CA GLN A 2 -6.41 10.38 35.14
C GLN A 2 -6.26 11.68 34.34
N ASP A 3 -5.18 12.44 34.56
CA ASP A 3 -4.89 13.63 33.77
C ASP A 3 -4.28 13.22 32.44
N LEU A 4 -5.02 13.40 31.35
CA LEU A 4 -4.58 13.04 30.00
C LEU A 4 -3.36 13.85 29.53
N ASN A 5 -3.12 15.01 30.13
CA ASN A 5 -1.90 15.78 29.83
C ASN A 5 -0.62 15.07 30.27
N ASP A 6 -0.68 14.23 31.32
CA ASP A 6 0.51 13.44 31.72
C ASP A 6 0.87 12.40 30.64
N LEU A 7 -0.14 11.81 30.02
CA LEU A 7 0.04 10.88 28.90
C LEU A 7 0.65 11.58 27.68
N TYR A 8 0.11 12.75 27.34
CA TYR A 8 0.64 13.58 26.25
C TYR A 8 2.11 13.96 26.50
N TYR A 9 2.44 14.47 27.69
CA TYR A 9 3.83 14.81 28.01
C TYR A 9 4.76 13.60 28.01
N TYR A 10 4.27 12.44 28.40
CA TYR A 10 5.04 11.20 28.33
C TYR A 10 5.34 10.82 26.87
N VAL A 11 4.32 10.74 26.01
CA VAL A 11 4.49 10.44 24.58
C VAL A 11 5.44 11.43 23.92
N GLN A 12 5.25 12.72 24.11
CA GLN A 12 6.12 13.74 23.53
C GLN A 12 7.58 13.64 24.03
N THR A 13 7.77 13.23 25.29
CA THR A 13 9.14 13.03 25.83
C THR A 13 9.82 11.82 25.19
N VAL A 14 9.08 10.77 24.88
CA VAL A 14 9.59 9.58 24.18
C VAL A 14 9.86 9.90 22.70
N ASP A 15 8.91 10.51 21.98
CA ASP A 15 9.03 10.86 20.57
C ASP A 15 10.22 11.78 20.28
N HIS A 16 10.50 12.73 21.19
CA HIS A 16 11.63 13.64 21.04
C HIS A 16 12.94 13.11 21.65
N GLY A 17 12.98 11.87 22.14
CA GLY A 17 14.19 11.23 22.67
C GLY A 17 14.71 11.86 23.97
N GLY A 18 13.85 12.57 24.73
CA GLY A 18 14.20 13.08 26.06
C GLY A 18 13.57 14.41 26.46
N PHE A 19 13.68 14.71 27.76
CA PHE A 19 13.03 15.87 28.38
C PHE A 19 13.46 17.23 27.81
N THR A 20 14.72 17.37 27.40
CA THR A 20 15.27 18.65 26.91
C THR A 20 14.74 18.95 25.51
N GLN A 21 14.75 17.97 24.63
CA GLN A 21 14.25 18.07 23.27
C GLN A 21 12.72 18.28 23.26
N ALA A 22 11.98 17.49 24.03
CA ALA A 22 10.54 17.63 24.21
C ALA A 22 10.17 19.02 24.78
N GLY A 23 10.91 19.48 25.78
CA GLY A 23 10.67 20.80 26.37
C GLY A 23 10.83 21.94 25.37
N ARG A 24 11.84 21.85 24.48
CA ARG A 24 12.05 22.85 23.40
C ARG A 24 10.91 22.78 22.37
N ALA A 25 10.52 21.58 21.94
CA ALA A 25 9.45 21.39 20.96
C ALA A 25 8.09 21.88 21.46
N LEU A 26 7.80 21.66 22.73
CA LEU A 26 6.51 22.02 23.35
C LEU A 26 6.48 23.42 23.96
N GLY A 27 7.60 24.13 24.01
CA GLY A 27 7.68 25.41 24.74
C GLY A 27 7.49 25.28 26.27
N VAL A 28 7.80 24.11 26.84
CA VAL A 28 7.55 23.76 28.24
C VAL A 28 8.88 23.52 28.97
N PRO A 29 9.10 24.09 30.19
CA PRO A 29 10.31 23.83 30.96
C PRO A 29 10.55 22.33 31.21
N LYS A 30 11.79 21.86 31.00
CA LYS A 30 12.21 20.48 31.27
C LYS A 30 11.80 19.98 32.67
N SER A 31 11.94 20.88 33.68
CA SER A 31 11.56 20.57 35.06
C SER A 31 10.07 20.26 35.23
N LYS A 32 9.21 20.95 34.47
CA LYS A 32 7.75 20.65 34.44
C LYS A 32 7.47 19.27 33.87
N LEU A 33 8.06 18.92 32.72
CA LEU A 33 7.91 17.60 32.10
C LEU A 33 8.40 16.49 33.04
N SER A 34 9.62 16.67 33.61
CA SER A 34 10.19 15.67 34.52
C SER A 34 9.32 15.44 35.75
N ARG A 35 8.75 16.50 36.33
CA ARG A 35 7.86 16.40 37.50
C ARG A 35 6.56 15.70 37.13
N ARG A 36 5.92 16.06 36.00
CA ARG A 36 4.66 15.46 35.54
C ARG A 36 4.83 13.96 35.29
N ILE A 37 5.92 13.55 34.62
CA ILE A 37 6.20 12.14 34.36
C ILE A 37 6.56 11.39 35.67
N ALA A 38 7.26 12.03 36.60
CA ALA A 38 7.52 11.41 37.89
C ALA A 38 6.23 11.15 38.68
N THR A 39 5.29 12.09 38.70
CA THR A 39 3.96 11.90 39.30
C THR A 39 3.15 10.81 38.59
N LEU A 40 3.27 10.69 37.27
CA LEU A 40 2.65 9.61 36.51
C LEU A 40 3.23 8.24 36.92
N GLU A 41 4.56 8.08 36.97
CA GLU A 41 5.26 6.87 37.40
C GLU A 41 4.88 6.47 38.84
N GLU A 42 4.80 7.45 39.76
CA GLU A 42 4.41 7.23 41.14
C GLU A 42 2.98 6.70 41.26
N ARG A 43 2.04 7.28 40.48
CA ARG A 43 0.66 6.83 40.44
C ARG A 43 0.50 5.43 39.84
N LEU A 44 1.30 5.09 38.83
CA LEU A 44 1.29 3.77 38.20
C LEU A 44 2.04 2.70 39.01
N GLY A 45 2.86 3.13 39.98
CA GLY A 45 3.71 2.22 40.77
C GLY A 45 4.85 1.60 39.99
N VAL A 46 5.13 2.08 38.79
CA VAL A 46 6.18 1.54 37.90
C VAL A 46 7.00 2.65 37.26
N ARG A 47 8.25 2.34 36.91
CA ARG A 47 9.12 3.25 36.16
C ARG A 47 8.89 3.06 34.65
N LEU A 48 8.58 4.16 33.98
CA LEU A 48 8.44 4.21 32.53
C LEU A 48 9.74 4.60 31.84
N ILE A 49 10.58 5.41 32.51
CA ILE A 49 11.85 5.90 31.99
C ILE A 49 12.95 5.55 33.00
N GLN A 50 14.03 4.96 32.53
CA GLN A 50 15.24 4.74 33.34
C GLN A 50 15.94 6.08 33.58
N ARG A 51 16.12 6.45 34.87
CA ARG A 51 16.85 7.64 35.25
C ARG A 51 18.37 7.35 35.27
N SER A 52 18.99 7.44 34.09
CA SER A 52 20.44 7.48 34.01
C SER A 52 20.86 8.87 33.58
N SER A 53 21.90 9.43 34.22
CA SER A 53 22.40 10.77 33.91
C SER A 53 23.05 10.87 32.53
N ARG A 54 23.27 9.75 31.83
CA ARG A 54 24.02 9.68 30.57
C ARG A 54 23.18 9.29 29.36
N ARG A 55 22.02 8.64 29.54
CA ARG A 55 21.16 8.21 28.41
C ARG A 55 19.69 8.24 28.80
N PHE A 56 18.84 8.70 27.87
CA PHE A 56 17.39 8.56 27.94
C PHE A 56 17.05 7.15 27.44
N VAL A 57 16.44 6.33 28.31
CA VAL A 57 16.03 4.97 27.96
C VAL A 57 14.63 4.74 28.50
N VAL A 58 13.73 4.29 27.63
CA VAL A 58 12.39 3.85 28.00
C VAL A 58 12.47 2.40 28.50
N THR A 59 11.73 2.06 29.55
CA THR A 59 11.64 0.68 30.05
C THR A 59 10.72 -0.14 29.16
N GLU A 60 10.76 -1.48 29.27
CA GLU A 60 9.84 -2.36 28.52
C GLU A 60 8.37 -2.05 28.85
N VAL A 61 8.03 -1.90 30.15
CA VAL A 61 6.71 -1.45 30.59
C VAL A 61 6.39 -0.05 30.05
N GLY A 62 7.40 0.83 30.01
CA GLY A 62 7.28 2.17 29.40
C GLY A 62 6.93 2.08 27.92
N GLN A 63 7.60 1.20 27.18
CA GLN A 63 7.32 1.04 25.75
C GLN A 63 5.88 0.58 25.51
N THR A 64 5.41 -0.43 26.23
CA THR A 64 4.01 -0.89 26.17
C THR A 64 3.04 0.25 26.52
N TYR A 65 3.34 0.99 27.58
CA TYR A 65 2.51 2.12 28.01
C TYR A 65 2.51 3.27 26.99
N TYR A 66 3.67 3.54 26.34
CA TYR A 66 3.79 4.52 25.27
C TYR A 66 2.88 4.19 24.09
N GLU A 67 2.83 2.95 23.64
CA GLU A 67 1.98 2.50 22.53
C GLU A 67 0.49 2.73 22.84
N HIS A 68 0.05 2.39 24.04
CA HIS A 68 -1.32 2.66 24.48
C HIS A 68 -1.61 4.17 24.61
N CYS A 69 -0.70 4.94 25.16
CA CYS A 69 -0.86 6.40 25.26
C CYS A 69 -0.92 7.06 23.89
N LYS A 70 -0.07 6.62 22.96
CA LYS A 70 -0.06 7.12 21.58
C LYS A 70 -1.38 6.83 20.87
N ALA A 71 -1.91 5.61 21.03
CA ALA A 71 -3.22 5.25 20.49
C ALA A 71 -4.36 6.13 21.06
N MET A 72 -4.33 6.43 22.37
CA MET A 72 -5.30 7.33 23.01
C MET A 72 -5.23 8.76 22.48
N LEU A 73 -4.02 9.29 22.26
CA LEU A 73 -3.83 10.65 21.71
C LEU A 73 -4.35 10.73 20.27
N VAL A 74 -4.07 9.72 19.47
CA VAL A 74 -4.60 9.63 18.09
C VAL A 74 -6.13 9.59 18.11
N GLU A 75 -6.74 8.87 19.04
CA GLU A 75 -8.21 8.83 19.17
C GLU A 75 -8.79 10.18 19.64
N ALA A 76 -8.09 10.89 20.55
CA ALA A 76 -8.50 12.22 20.99
C ALA A 76 -8.40 13.27 19.86
N GLU A 77 -7.34 13.21 19.04
CA GLU A 77 -7.20 14.03 17.83
C GLU A 77 -8.29 13.70 16.82
N ALA A 78 -8.59 12.41 16.60
CA ALA A 78 -9.66 11.98 15.71
C ALA A 78 -11.05 12.43 16.16
N ALA A 79 -11.29 12.51 17.47
CA ALA A 79 -12.54 13.05 18.01
C ALA A 79 -12.69 14.55 17.73
N GLN A 80 -11.62 15.33 17.89
CA GLN A 80 -11.61 16.74 17.54
C GLN A 80 -11.79 16.94 16.03
N GLU A 81 -11.05 16.16 15.23
CA GLU A 81 -11.13 16.21 13.78
C GLU A 81 -12.48 15.74 13.23
N ALA A 82 -13.17 14.82 13.92
CA ALA A 82 -14.53 14.42 13.54
C ALA A 82 -15.54 15.58 13.66
N ILE A 83 -15.35 16.47 14.65
CA ILE A 83 -16.13 17.70 14.81
C ILE A 83 -15.69 18.75 13.78
N ASP A 84 -14.37 18.89 13.59
CA ASP A 84 -13.81 19.81 12.59
C ASP A 84 -14.17 19.37 11.17
N ALA A 85 -14.26 18.07 10.90
CA ALA A 85 -14.69 17.52 9.61
C ALA A 85 -16.19 17.72 9.32
N MET A 86 -17.02 17.93 10.34
CA MET A 86 -18.39 18.40 10.16
C MET A 86 -18.44 19.88 9.74
N GLN A 87 -17.36 20.65 9.92
CA GLN A 87 -17.30 22.09 9.72
C GLN A 87 -16.18 22.56 8.78
N ALA A 88 -15.22 21.73 8.38
CA ALA A 88 -14.08 22.14 7.56
C ALA A 88 -13.67 21.08 6.52
N GLU A 89 -13.09 21.56 5.40
CA GLU A 89 -12.46 20.68 4.39
C GLU A 89 -11.31 19.84 4.98
N PRO A 90 -11.21 18.55 4.60
CA PRO A 90 -10.10 17.69 5.01
C PRO A 90 -8.74 18.33 4.68
N ARG A 91 -7.80 18.30 5.62
CA ARG A 91 -6.49 18.95 5.51
C ARG A 91 -5.37 18.12 6.12
N GLY A 92 -4.13 18.46 5.78
CA GLY A 92 -2.92 17.83 6.35
C GLY A 92 -2.15 17.00 5.34
N VAL A 93 -1.13 16.30 5.82
CA VAL A 93 -0.24 15.47 4.98
C VAL A 93 -0.71 14.03 5.03
N VAL A 94 -0.79 13.38 3.86
CA VAL A 94 -1.03 11.94 3.73
C VAL A 94 0.15 11.29 3.02
N ARG A 95 0.77 10.30 3.66
CA ARG A 95 1.89 9.52 3.13
C ARG A 95 1.35 8.23 2.52
N LEU A 96 1.54 8.09 1.22
CA LEU A 96 0.97 7.02 0.42
C LEU A 96 2.05 6.26 -0.34
N THR A 97 1.97 4.93 -0.37
CA THR A 97 2.75 4.12 -1.31
C THR A 97 1.83 3.44 -2.32
N CYS A 98 2.30 3.32 -3.57
CA CYS A 98 1.53 2.71 -4.65
C CYS A 98 2.45 1.93 -5.60
N PRO A 99 2.03 0.74 -6.10
CA PRO A 99 2.75 0.02 -7.14
C PRO A 99 2.90 0.87 -8.41
N VAL A 100 4.11 0.87 -8.99
CA VAL A 100 4.48 1.74 -10.12
C VAL A 100 3.50 1.59 -11.30
N ALA A 101 3.22 0.36 -11.71
CA ALA A 101 2.32 0.11 -12.84
C ALA A 101 0.89 0.62 -12.58
N LEU A 102 0.35 0.36 -11.38
CA LEU A 102 -0.99 0.80 -11.00
C LEU A 102 -1.09 2.33 -10.92
N LEU A 103 -0.02 2.98 -10.44
CA LEU A 103 0.08 4.43 -10.40
C LEU A 103 -0.02 5.03 -11.81
N HIS A 104 0.76 4.51 -12.75
CA HIS A 104 0.78 5.01 -14.13
C HIS A 104 -0.51 4.76 -14.91
N VAL A 105 -1.18 3.65 -14.63
CA VAL A 105 -2.40 3.29 -15.39
C VAL A 105 -3.63 4.03 -14.90
N ASN A 106 -3.82 4.17 -13.59
CA ASN A 106 -5.07 4.71 -13.03
C ASN A 106 -4.89 5.64 -11.83
N VAL A 107 -4.12 5.20 -10.82
CA VAL A 107 -4.11 5.88 -9.52
C VAL A 107 -3.55 7.29 -9.63
N GLY A 108 -2.57 7.51 -10.51
CA GLY A 108 -2.00 8.85 -10.71
C GLY A 108 -3.03 9.90 -11.11
N VAL A 109 -3.92 9.57 -12.06
CA VAL A 109 -5.02 10.46 -12.47
C VAL A 109 -6.03 10.64 -11.33
N MET A 110 -6.36 9.56 -10.61
CA MET A 110 -7.26 9.64 -9.45
C MET A 110 -6.71 10.55 -8.35
N LEU A 111 -5.39 10.48 -8.08
CA LEU A 111 -4.74 11.34 -7.09
C LEU A 111 -4.71 12.81 -7.54
N ALA A 112 -4.51 13.09 -8.83
CA ALA A 112 -4.61 14.44 -9.36
C ALA A 112 -6.00 15.02 -9.15
N ASP A 113 -7.05 14.27 -9.51
CA ASP A 113 -8.46 14.67 -9.29
C ASP A 113 -8.75 14.87 -7.79
N PHE A 114 -8.19 13.99 -6.94
CA PHE A 114 -8.32 14.11 -5.49
C PHE A 114 -7.72 15.41 -4.96
N MET A 115 -6.52 15.77 -5.39
CA MET A 115 -5.85 17.00 -4.95
C MET A 115 -6.55 18.27 -5.42
N VAL A 116 -7.17 18.24 -6.62
CA VAL A 116 -8.02 19.35 -7.10
C VAL A 116 -9.25 19.50 -6.20
N ARG A 117 -9.87 18.38 -5.80
CA ARG A 117 -11.07 18.39 -4.95
C ARG A 117 -10.79 18.76 -3.50
N TYR A 118 -9.59 18.43 -2.98
CA TYR A 118 -9.19 18.65 -1.58
C TYR A 118 -7.88 19.45 -1.49
N PRO A 119 -7.92 20.76 -1.78
CA PRO A 119 -6.70 21.58 -1.95
C PRO A 119 -5.89 21.79 -0.67
N ARG A 120 -6.45 21.44 0.50
CA ARG A 120 -5.76 21.54 1.81
C ARG A 120 -5.04 20.25 2.20
N ILE A 121 -5.11 19.20 1.37
CA ILE A 121 -4.38 17.95 1.58
C ILE A 121 -3.07 18.02 0.77
N THR A 122 -1.97 17.65 1.41
CA THR A 122 -0.68 17.41 0.78
C THR A 122 -0.43 15.91 0.69
N LEU A 123 -0.13 15.38 -0.50
CA LEU A 123 0.22 13.96 -0.67
C LEU A 123 1.74 13.80 -0.77
N HIS A 124 2.30 12.91 0.05
CA HIS A 124 3.64 12.40 -0.11
C HIS A 124 3.53 10.98 -0.68
N LEU A 125 3.80 10.83 -1.97
CA LEU A 125 3.64 9.58 -2.70
C LEU A 125 5.00 8.94 -2.99
N GLU A 126 5.17 7.69 -2.58
CA GLU A 126 6.26 6.83 -3.00
C GLU A 126 5.74 5.79 -4.01
N ALA A 127 6.25 5.83 -5.25
CA ALA A 127 5.98 4.82 -6.27
C ALA A 127 6.95 3.64 -6.08
N THR A 128 6.44 2.49 -5.62
CA THR A 128 7.32 1.36 -5.30
C THR A 128 6.61 0.00 -5.45
N ASN A 129 7.36 -1.01 -5.94
CA ASN A 129 6.90 -2.39 -6.01
C ASN A 129 7.34 -3.23 -4.80
N ARG A 130 8.19 -2.69 -3.91
CA ARG A 130 8.59 -3.38 -2.67
C ARG A 130 7.42 -3.44 -1.69
N ARG A 131 7.46 -4.40 -0.78
CA ARG A 131 6.54 -4.44 0.35
C ARG A 131 7.00 -3.42 1.40
N VAL A 132 6.24 -2.35 1.56
CA VAL A 132 6.46 -1.33 2.58
C VAL A 132 5.83 -1.79 3.89
N ASP A 133 6.53 -1.63 5.01
CA ASP A 133 5.97 -1.79 6.33
C ASP A 133 5.34 -0.47 6.78
N VAL A 134 4.00 -0.44 6.80
CA VAL A 134 3.21 0.76 7.08
C VAL A 134 3.51 1.34 8.47
N LEU A 135 3.76 0.46 9.46
CA LEU A 135 4.01 0.89 10.84
C LEU A 135 5.42 1.45 11.03
N SER A 136 6.43 0.71 10.56
CA SER A 136 7.83 1.08 10.79
C SER A 136 8.32 2.21 9.89
N GLU A 137 7.71 2.39 8.70
CA GLU A 137 8.12 3.39 7.71
C GLU A 137 7.26 4.66 7.74
N ALA A 138 6.38 4.81 8.74
CA ALA A 138 5.51 5.96 8.93
C ALA A 138 4.66 6.30 7.68
N VAL A 139 4.14 5.28 7.01
CA VAL A 139 3.23 5.40 5.88
C VAL A 139 1.79 5.34 6.39
N ASP A 140 0.93 6.26 5.94
CA ASP A 140 -0.47 6.30 6.37
C ASP A 140 -1.32 5.29 5.61
N VAL A 141 -1.04 5.09 4.31
CA VAL A 141 -1.74 4.14 3.43
C VAL A 141 -0.76 3.48 2.47
N ALA A 142 -0.82 2.16 2.34
CA ALA A 142 -0.15 1.46 1.25
C ALA A 142 -1.17 0.80 0.32
N ILE A 143 -1.16 1.17 -0.95
CA ILE A 143 -1.91 0.44 -1.98
C ILE A 143 -1.10 -0.79 -2.35
N ARG A 144 -1.76 -1.94 -2.40
CA ARG A 144 -1.15 -3.23 -2.73
C ARG A 144 -1.99 -3.96 -3.76
N VAL A 145 -1.32 -4.80 -4.53
CA VAL A 145 -1.95 -5.73 -5.48
C VAL A 145 -1.46 -7.13 -5.15
N ARG A 146 -2.37 -8.07 -4.88
CA ARG A 146 -2.03 -9.43 -4.48
C ARG A 146 -3.09 -10.42 -4.99
N PRO A 147 -2.68 -11.64 -5.36
CA PRO A 147 -3.63 -12.72 -5.62
C PRO A 147 -4.34 -13.15 -4.33
N PRO A 148 -5.58 -13.62 -4.39
CA PRO A 148 -6.25 -14.25 -3.26
C PRO A 148 -5.64 -15.64 -2.97
N PRO A 149 -5.76 -16.17 -1.71
CA PRO A 149 -6.32 -15.51 -0.54
C PRO A 149 -5.37 -14.46 0.04
N LEU A 150 -5.93 -13.35 0.50
CA LEU A 150 -5.14 -12.32 1.17
C LEU A 150 -4.77 -12.81 2.57
N GLN A 151 -3.50 -12.63 2.94
CA GLN A 151 -3.00 -13.03 4.26
C GLN A 151 -3.53 -12.11 5.36
N ASP A 152 -3.86 -12.70 6.50
CA ASP A 152 -4.19 -11.95 7.71
C ASP A 152 -3.00 -11.10 8.16
N SER A 153 -3.30 -9.90 8.64
CA SER A 153 -2.31 -8.98 9.20
C SER A 153 -2.99 -8.11 10.26
N ASP A 154 -2.20 -7.55 11.17
CA ASP A 154 -2.66 -6.57 12.17
C ASP A 154 -3.12 -5.23 11.54
N LEU A 155 -2.91 -5.07 10.23
CA LEU A 155 -3.34 -3.91 9.48
C LEU A 155 -4.79 -4.03 9.04
N VAL A 156 -5.48 -2.91 9.04
CA VAL A 156 -6.80 -2.83 8.42
C VAL A 156 -6.65 -2.82 6.91
N MET A 157 -7.49 -3.60 6.25
CA MET A 157 -7.53 -3.71 4.80
C MET A 157 -8.87 -3.24 4.25
N ARG A 158 -8.82 -2.50 3.14
CA ARG A 158 -9.98 -2.16 2.32
C ARG A 158 -9.74 -2.58 0.88
N VAL A 159 -10.56 -3.49 0.39
CA VAL A 159 -10.56 -3.88 -1.02
C VAL A 159 -11.06 -2.69 -1.85
N LEU A 160 -10.31 -2.34 -2.88
CA LEU A 160 -10.63 -1.28 -3.83
C LEU A 160 -11.15 -1.85 -5.14
N ALA A 161 -10.55 -2.93 -5.63
CA ALA A 161 -10.96 -3.60 -6.87
C ALA A 161 -10.48 -5.05 -6.91
N ASP A 162 -11.16 -5.85 -7.71
CA ASP A 162 -10.73 -7.16 -8.19
C ASP A 162 -10.46 -7.03 -9.70
N ARG A 163 -9.27 -7.44 -10.17
CA ARG A 163 -8.82 -7.18 -11.54
C ARG A 163 -8.31 -8.43 -12.23
N GLY A 164 -8.80 -8.61 -13.45
CA GLY A 164 -8.41 -9.72 -14.33
C GLY A 164 -7.01 -9.52 -14.91
N GLN A 165 -6.41 -10.64 -15.29
CA GLN A 165 -5.16 -10.71 -16.02
C GLN A 165 -5.33 -11.46 -17.33
N CYS A 166 -4.43 -11.26 -18.28
CA CYS A 166 -4.41 -12.00 -19.53
C CYS A 166 -2.98 -12.25 -20.01
N LEU A 167 -2.82 -13.30 -20.80
CA LEU A 167 -1.61 -13.51 -21.60
C LEU A 167 -1.74 -12.74 -22.90
N VAL A 168 -0.69 -11.96 -23.24
CA VAL A 168 -0.68 -11.14 -24.45
C VAL A 168 0.59 -11.31 -25.24
N SER A 169 0.51 -11.05 -26.53
CA SER A 169 1.63 -11.06 -27.48
C SER A 169 1.39 -10.07 -28.61
N SER A 170 2.46 -9.72 -29.32
CA SER A 170 2.33 -8.96 -30.56
C SER A 170 1.70 -9.77 -31.70
N PRO A 171 1.04 -9.13 -32.66
CA PRO A 171 0.57 -9.80 -33.87
C PRO A 171 1.67 -10.49 -34.67
N ALA A 172 2.91 -9.97 -34.62
CA ALA A 172 4.05 -10.56 -35.31
C ALA A 172 4.39 -11.95 -34.77
N LEU A 173 4.40 -12.12 -33.45
CA LEU A 173 4.62 -13.43 -32.82
C LEU A 173 3.49 -14.42 -33.17
N VAL A 174 2.24 -13.98 -33.11
CA VAL A 174 1.09 -14.81 -33.47
C VAL A 174 1.16 -15.26 -34.94
N ARG A 175 1.58 -14.39 -35.86
CA ARG A 175 1.81 -14.78 -37.28
C ARG A 175 2.92 -15.81 -37.43
N HIS A 176 3.93 -15.76 -36.59
CA HIS A 176 5.08 -16.67 -36.67
C HIS A 176 4.78 -18.08 -36.10
N PHE A 177 4.11 -18.12 -34.93
CA PHE A 177 3.87 -19.37 -34.19
C PHE A 177 2.46 -19.98 -34.40
N GLY A 178 1.53 -19.23 -35.01
CA GLY A 178 0.12 -19.58 -35.10
C GLY A 178 -0.69 -19.09 -33.89
N PHE A 179 -2.04 -19.17 -33.95
CA PHE A 179 -2.89 -18.80 -32.85
C PHE A 179 -3.06 -19.98 -31.87
N PRO A 180 -2.58 -19.89 -30.60
CA PRO A 180 -2.61 -20.99 -29.66
C PRO A 180 -4.04 -21.20 -29.14
N ARG A 181 -4.47 -22.45 -29.07
CA ARG A 181 -5.78 -22.89 -28.54
C ARG A 181 -5.69 -23.38 -27.10
N THR A 182 -4.54 -23.89 -26.71
CA THR A 182 -4.29 -24.46 -25.40
C THR A 182 -3.03 -23.85 -24.77
N PRO A 183 -2.92 -23.81 -23.43
CA PRO A 183 -1.70 -23.35 -22.76
C PRO A 183 -0.45 -24.12 -23.17
N GLY A 184 -0.55 -25.41 -23.41
CA GLY A 184 0.58 -26.28 -23.80
C GLY A 184 1.28 -25.82 -25.07
N GLU A 185 0.56 -25.23 -26.00
CA GLU A 185 1.12 -24.72 -27.27
C GLU A 185 2.03 -23.51 -27.07
N LEU A 186 1.93 -22.83 -25.91
CA LEU A 186 2.78 -21.70 -25.56
C LEU A 186 4.18 -22.09 -25.05
N SER A 187 4.42 -23.39 -24.79
CA SER A 187 5.67 -23.89 -24.19
C SER A 187 6.91 -23.59 -25.03
N THR A 188 6.76 -23.47 -26.34
CA THR A 188 7.85 -23.20 -27.30
C THR A 188 8.02 -21.72 -27.64
N TRP A 189 7.13 -20.87 -27.15
CA TRP A 189 7.15 -19.44 -27.46
C TRP A 189 8.17 -18.71 -26.57
N PRO A 190 8.82 -17.67 -27.08
CA PRO A 190 9.62 -16.79 -26.22
C PRO A 190 8.70 -16.10 -25.21
N SER A 191 9.17 -16.02 -23.98
CA SER A 191 8.37 -15.47 -22.86
C SER A 191 9.10 -14.35 -22.13
N LEU A 192 8.35 -13.58 -21.35
CA LEU A 192 8.81 -12.51 -20.49
C LEU A 192 8.34 -12.80 -19.07
N GLY A 193 9.16 -12.46 -18.06
CA GLY A 193 8.91 -12.77 -16.65
C GLY A 193 8.84 -11.54 -15.77
N LEU A 194 7.77 -11.46 -14.99
CA LEU A 194 7.68 -10.52 -13.87
C LEU A 194 8.34 -11.15 -12.65
N GLY A 195 9.28 -10.46 -12.03
CA GLY A 195 9.96 -10.93 -10.82
C GLY A 195 11.48 -10.82 -10.90
N THR A 196 12.16 -11.75 -10.22
CA THR A 196 13.63 -11.80 -10.16
C THR A 196 14.16 -13.05 -10.87
N PRO A 197 15.45 -13.05 -11.30
CA PRO A 197 16.04 -14.18 -12.02
C PRO A 197 16.10 -15.48 -11.22
N GLN A 198 16.04 -15.40 -9.88
CA GLN A 198 16.10 -16.57 -8.98
C GLN A 198 14.74 -17.25 -8.80
N GLN A 199 13.66 -16.64 -9.29
CA GLN A 199 12.31 -17.20 -9.19
C GLN A 199 12.05 -18.22 -10.30
N ILE A 200 11.25 -19.24 -9.97
CA ILE A 200 10.66 -20.12 -10.98
C ILE A 200 9.50 -19.37 -11.63
N HIS A 201 9.58 -19.18 -12.93
CA HIS A 201 8.54 -18.50 -13.70
C HIS A 201 7.51 -19.51 -14.21
N SER A 202 6.24 -19.28 -13.85
CA SER A 202 5.12 -20.10 -14.32
C SER A 202 3.85 -19.27 -14.44
N TRP A 203 2.98 -19.64 -15.35
CA TRP A 203 1.61 -19.14 -15.45
C TRP A 203 0.67 -20.22 -14.98
N VAL A 204 -0.23 -19.86 -14.06
CA VAL A 204 -1.32 -20.71 -13.59
C VAL A 204 -2.60 -20.19 -14.23
N LEU A 205 -3.20 -21.00 -15.06
CA LEU A 205 -4.34 -20.65 -15.90
C LEU A 205 -5.53 -21.55 -15.55
N HIS A 206 -6.71 -20.95 -15.46
CA HIS A 206 -7.97 -21.64 -15.23
C HIS A 206 -8.74 -21.68 -16.55
N GLY A 207 -8.99 -22.86 -17.03
CA GLY A 207 -9.75 -23.13 -18.24
C GLY A 207 -11.20 -23.47 -17.97
N PRO A 208 -11.94 -23.87 -19.03
CA PRO A 208 -13.30 -24.41 -18.91
C PRO A 208 -13.36 -25.60 -17.94
N ASP A 209 -14.54 -25.84 -17.38
CA ASP A 209 -14.83 -26.97 -16.49
C ASP A 209 -13.92 -27.06 -15.25
N SER A 210 -13.43 -25.87 -14.76
CA SER A 210 -12.52 -25.78 -13.61
C SER A 210 -11.17 -26.50 -13.80
N VAL A 211 -10.79 -26.81 -15.02
CA VAL A 211 -9.46 -27.35 -15.32
C VAL A 211 -8.39 -26.29 -15.09
N GLN A 212 -7.30 -26.68 -14.43
CA GLN A 212 -6.16 -25.82 -14.19
C GLN A 212 -4.95 -26.31 -15.00
N ALA A 213 -4.25 -25.38 -15.62
CA ALA A 213 -2.97 -25.63 -16.28
C ALA A 213 -1.86 -24.78 -15.65
N THR A 214 -0.74 -25.39 -15.35
CA THR A 214 0.47 -24.69 -14.93
C THR A 214 1.52 -24.82 -16.02
N LEU A 215 1.94 -23.69 -16.60
CA LEU A 215 2.95 -23.65 -17.64
C LEU A 215 4.22 -23.01 -17.10
N HIS A 216 5.26 -23.82 -16.92
CA HIS A 216 6.60 -23.33 -16.59
C HIS A 216 7.28 -22.79 -17.85
N HIS A 217 7.96 -21.67 -17.72
CA HIS A 217 8.64 -21.05 -18.85
C HIS A 217 9.98 -20.42 -18.45
N MET A 218 10.84 -20.20 -19.43
CA MET A 218 12.14 -19.55 -19.26
C MET A 218 12.13 -18.19 -19.94
N PRO A 219 11.95 -17.08 -19.19
CA PRO A 219 11.83 -15.77 -19.78
C PRO A 219 13.14 -15.27 -20.39
N ARG A 220 13.05 -14.60 -21.55
CA ARG A 220 14.19 -13.90 -22.20
C ARG A 220 14.46 -12.54 -21.55
N LEU A 221 13.47 -11.93 -20.91
CA LEU A 221 13.58 -10.71 -20.14
C LEU A 221 12.88 -10.92 -18.81
N ILE A 222 13.57 -10.62 -17.71
CA ILE A 222 13.04 -10.68 -16.36
C ILE A 222 13.19 -9.30 -15.75
N THR A 223 12.10 -8.75 -15.22
CA THR A 223 12.07 -7.45 -14.54
C THR A 223 10.89 -7.36 -13.57
N THR A 224 10.98 -6.47 -12.60
CA THR A 224 9.86 -6.12 -11.71
C THR A 224 9.00 -4.98 -12.25
N ASP A 225 9.32 -4.45 -13.44
CA ASP A 225 8.58 -3.36 -14.09
C ASP A 225 7.66 -3.87 -15.20
N MET A 226 6.36 -3.83 -14.94
CA MET A 226 5.33 -4.28 -15.89
C MET A 226 5.25 -3.40 -17.15
N ILE A 227 5.64 -2.11 -17.07
CA ILE A 227 5.62 -1.22 -18.23
C ILE A 227 6.68 -1.65 -19.23
N THR A 228 7.88 -1.98 -18.76
CA THR A 228 8.94 -2.55 -19.58
C THR A 228 8.51 -3.87 -20.21
N LEU A 229 7.83 -4.77 -19.47
CA LEU A 229 7.31 -6.02 -20.01
C LEU A 229 6.27 -5.79 -21.11
N ARG A 230 5.35 -4.85 -20.91
CA ARG A 230 4.36 -4.48 -21.93
C ARG A 230 5.03 -3.98 -23.21
N ASN A 231 6.02 -3.10 -23.08
CA ASN A 231 6.75 -2.55 -24.21
C ASN A 231 7.54 -3.65 -24.97
N ALA A 232 8.14 -4.60 -24.24
CA ALA A 232 8.80 -5.74 -24.85
C ALA A 232 7.81 -6.67 -25.58
N ALA A 233 6.61 -6.88 -25.03
CA ALA A 233 5.57 -7.65 -25.71
C ALA A 233 5.09 -6.96 -26.99
N LEU A 234 4.89 -5.63 -26.97
CA LEU A 234 4.54 -4.83 -28.16
C LEU A 234 5.62 -4.93 -29.25
N ALA A 235 6.87 -4.93 -28.86
CA ALA A 235 8.02 -5.10 -29.78
C ALA A 235 8.19 -6.55 -30.30
N GLY A 236 7.37 -7.51 -29.81
CA GLY A 236 7.44 -8.89 -30.24
C GLY A 236 8.54 -9.73 -29.61
N VAL A 237 9.09 -9.32 -28.47
CA VAL A 237 10.16 -10.05 -27.77
C VAL A 237 9.64 -11.38 -27.18
N GLY A 238 8.40 -11.42 -26.72
CA GLY A 238 7.83 -12.62 -26.11
C GLY A 238 6.38 -12.40 -25.63
N ILE A 239 5.79 -13.49 -25.14
CA ILE A 239 4.48 -13.46 -24.47
C ILE A 239 4.66 -13.06 -23.00
N VAL A 240 3.63 -12.39 -22.45
CA VAL A 240 3.64 -11.94 -21.06
C VAL A 240 2.24 -11.99 -20.44
N GLN A 241 2.19 -12.27 -19.14
CA GLN A 241 0.98 -12.09 -18.33
C GLN A 241 0.95 -10.67 -17.77
N LEU A 242 -0.11 -9.94 -18.03
CA LEU A 242 -0.30 -8.57 -17.55
C LEU A 242 -1.77 -8.34 -17.13
N PRO A 243 -2.02 -7.39 -16.20
CA PRO A 243 -3.37 -6.92 -15.92
C PRO A 243 -4.06 -6.40 -17.19
N VAL A 244 -5.30 -6.82 -17.41
CA VAL A 244 -6.11 -6.40 -18.59
C VAL A 244 -6.13 -4.87 -18.71
N LEU A 245 -6.25 -4.19 -17.57
CA LEU A 245 -6.26 -2.74 -17.51
C LEU A 245 -5.03 -2.07 -18.12
N MET A 246 -3.84 -2.71 -18.05
CA MET A 246 -2.60 -2.18 -18.63
C MET A 246 -2.51 -2.34 -20.14
N VAL A 247 -3.28 -3.24 -20.71
CA VAL A 247 -3.20 -3.61 -22.13
C VAL A 247 -4.50 -3.38 -22.88
N ARG A 248 -5.54 -2.85 -22.24
CA ARG A 248 -6.87 -2.62 -22.81
C ARG A 248 -6.82 -1.88 -24.16
N ASP A 249 -6.15 -0.74 -24.19
CA ASP A 249 -6.06 0.08 -25.41
C ASP A 249 -5.26 -0.63 -26.52
N HIS A 250 -4.27 -1.43 -26.13
CA HIS A 250 -3.48 -2.23 -27.06
C HIS A 250 -4.25 -3.44 -27.58
N LEU A 251 -5.16 -4.02 -26.79
CA LEU A 251 -6.09 -5.06 -27.24
C LEU A 251 -7.13 -4.46 -28.18
N ALA A 252 -7.69 -3.30 -27.83
CA ALA A 252 -8.68 -2.60 -28.66
C ALA A 252 -8.11 -2.16 -30.01
N SER A 253 -6.86 -1.68 -30.03
CA SER A 253 -6.17 -1.29 -31.27
C SER A 253 -5.58 -2.46 -32.07
N GLY A 254 -5.59 -3.69 -31.51
CA GLY A 254 -4.96 -4.85 -32.11
C GLY A 254 -3.43 -4.83 -32.10
N SER A 255 -2.79 -3.90 -31.39
CA SER A 255 -1.33 -3.85 -31.22
C SER A 255 -0.80 -4.94 -30.29
N LEU A 256 -1.65 -5.47 -29.42
CA LEU A 256 -1.49 -6.73 -28.70
C LEU A 256 -2.68 -7.64 -28.96
N ILE A 257 -2.44 -8.94 -28.92
CA ILE A 257 -3.43 -10.00 -29.07
C ILE A 257 -3.50 -10.79 -27.76
N ARG A 258 -4.71 -10.99 -27.23
CA ARG A 258 -4.96 -11.88 -26.11
C ARG A 258 -4.80 -13.32 -26.57
N LEU A 259 -3.95 -14.07 -25.89
CA LEU A 259 -3.72 -15.49 -26.17
C LEU A 259 -4.59 -16.35 -25.27
N VAL A 260 -4.95 -17.53 -25.76
CA VAL A 260 -5.74 -18.54 -25.03
C VAL A 260 -6.90 -17.92 -24.22
N PRO A 261 -7.84 -17.22 -24.85
CA PRO A 261 -8.83 -16.39 -24.16
C PRO A 261 -9.73 -17.16 -23.18
N ASP A 262 -9.89 -18.47 -23.39
CA ASP A 262 -10.67 -19.35 -22.51
C ASP A 262 -9.89 -19.82 -21.27
N TRP A 263 -8.61 -19.45 -21.18
CA TRP A 263 -7.72 -19.78 -20.07
C TRP A 263 -7.31 -18.52 -19.33
N ILE A 264 -7.90 -18.33 -18.17
CA ILE A 264 -7.80 -17.07 -17.42
C ILE A 264 -6.78 -17.22 -16.29
N PRO A 265 -5.75 -16.33 -16.20
CA PRO A 265 -4.89 -16.26 -15.03
C PRO A 265 -5.67 -15.88 -13.77
N HIS A 266 -5.10 -16.16 -12.58
CA HIS A 266 -5.68 -15.69 -11.33
C HIS A 266 -5.92 -14.18 -11.36
N ARG A 267 -7.09 -13.79 -10.85
CA ARG A 267 -7.39 -12.37 -10.62
C ARG A 267 -6.54 -11.82 -9.48
N GLU A 268 -6.35 -10.53 -9.45
CA GLU A 268 -5.60 -9.84 -8.41
C GLU A 268 -6.46 -8.80 -7.70
N ILE A 269 -6.30 -8.74 -6.39
CA ILE A 269 -7.04 -7.81 -5.54
C ILE A 269 -6.19 -6.56 -5.31
N VAL A 270 -6.70 -5.42 -5.77
CA VAL A 270 -6.19 -4.09 -5.42
C VAL A 270 -6.81 -3.70 -4.09
N HIS A 271 -5.97 -3.43 -3.09
CA HIS A 271 -6.44 -3.09 -1.75
C HIS A 271 -5.54 -2.04 -1.10
N ALA A 272 -6.13 -1.23 -0.24
CA ALA A 272 -5.43 -0.31 0.65
C ALA A 272 -5.23 -0.98 2.00
N VAL A 273 -4.03 -0.85 2.58
CA VAL A 273 -3.75 -1.24 3.96
C VAL A 273 -3.29 -0.04 4.77
N PHE A 274 -3.71 0.03 6.03
CA PHE A 274 -3.43 1.13 6.95
C PHE A 274 -3.47 0.64 8.41
N PRO A 275 -2.84 1.35 9.37
CA PRO A 275 -2.58 0.84 10.72
C PRO A 275 -3.83 0.52 11.54
N SER A 276 -4.88 1.36 11.49
CA SER A 276 -6.08 1.17 12.30
C SER A 276 -7.28 1.88 11.70
N ARG A 277 -8.49 1.38 11.98
CA ARG A 277 -9.74 2.11 11.70
C ARG A 277 -10.03 3.17 12.76
N ARG A 278 -9.59 2.91 14.01
CA ARG A 278 -9.73 3.86 15.11
C ARG A 278 -8.60 4.87 15.02
N GLY A 279 -8.91 6.14 15.02
CA GLY A 279 -7.92 7.21 14.88
C GLY A 279 -7.39 7.41 13.45
N LEU A 280 -8.09 6.94 12.43
CA LEU A 280 -7.75 7.24 11.05
C LEU A 280 -8.00 8.73 10.77
N LEU A 281 -6.95 9.47 10.43
CA LEU A 281 -7.05 10.90 10.10
C LEU A 281 -8.12 11.13 9.02
N PRO A 282 -8.95 12.17 9.13
CA PRO A 282 -9.98 12.48 8.14
C PRO A 282 -9.45 12.58 6.72
N SER A 283 -8.26 13.16 6.53
CA SER A 283 -7.58 13.24 5.22
C SER A 283 -7.29 11.85 4.63
N VAL A 284 -6.85 10.90 5.47
CA VAL A 284 -6.55 9.52 5.08
C VAL A 284 -7.85 8.78 4.73
N ARG A 285 -8.88 8.91 5.57
CA ARG A 285 -10.21 8.33 5.32
C ARG A 285 -10.79 8.85 4.00
N THR A 286 -10.73 10.17 3.80
CA THR A 286 -11.24 10.82 2.58
C THR A 286 -10.52 10.29 1.35
N LEU A 287 -9.18 10.11 1.40
CA LEU A 287 -8.42 9.53 0.29
C LEU A 287 -8.86 8.10 0.00
N ILE A 288 -8.98 7.24 1.02
CA ILE A 288 -9.38 5.85 0.83
C ILE A 288 -10.81 5.75 0.27
N ASP A 289 -11.75 6.58 0.77
CA ASP A 289 -13.12 6.62 0.28
C ASP A 289 -13.20 7.10 -1.17
N PHE A 290 -12.43 8.14 -1.51
CA PHE A 290 -12.33 8.65 -2.86
C PHE A 290 -11.79 7.59 -3.82
N LEU A 291 -10.67 6.94 -3.48
CA LEU A 291 -10.10 5.88 -4.32
C LEU A 291 -11.09 4.72 -4.48
N ALA A 292 -11.74 4.27 -3.40
CA ALA A 292 -12.74 3.21 -3.48
C ALA A 292 -13.91 3.57 -4.41
N GLN A 293 -14.38 4.81 -4.37
CA GLN A 293 -15.40 5.29 -5.29
C GLN A 293 -14.91 5.31 -6.75
N ARG A 294 -13.70 5.81 -7.00
CA ARG A 294 -13.11 5.90 -8.34
C ARG A 294 -12.87 4.52 -8.94
N PHE A 295 -12.38 3.55 -8.14
CA PHE A 295 -12.19 2.18 -8.61
C PHE A 295 -13.51 1.48 -8.98
N ARG A 296 -14.63 1.77 -8.30
CA ARG A 296 -15.96 1.25 -8.65
C ARG A 296 -16.49 1.80 -9.98
N LEU A 297 -16.08 3.02 -10.37
CA LEU A 297 -16.47 3.65 -11.62
C LEU A 297 -15.65 3.19 -12.82
N LEU A 298 -14.51 2.52 -12.58
CA LEU A 298 -13.77 1.86 -13.66
C LEU A 298 -14.58 0.64 -14.10
N ASN A 299 -14.93 0.60 -15.37
CA ASN A 299 -15.57 -0.58 -15.95
C ASN A 299 -14.71 -1.79 -15.66
N GLU A 300 -15.34 -2.85 -15.22
CA GLU A 300 -14.70 -4.16 -15.12
C GLU A 300 -14.25 -4.62 -16.51
N ASP A 301 -13.27 -5.47 -16.54
CA ASP A 301 -12.59 -6.00 -17.76
C ASP A 301 -13.54 -6.63 -18.76
#